data_bc7672354fd3ac6e92f86048045390c2
#
_entry.id   bc7672354fd3ac6e92f86048045390c2
#
_cell.length_a   1.000
_cell.length_b   1.000
_cell.length_c   1.000
_cell.angle_alpha   90.00
_cell.angle_beta   90.00
_cell.angle_gamma   90.00
#
_symmetry.space_group_name_H-M   'P 1'
#
loop_
_entity.id
_entity.type
_entity.pdbx_description
1 polymer ?
#
loop_
_entity_poly.entity_id
_entity_poly.type
_entity_poly.pdbx_seq_one_letter_code
_entity_poly.pdbx_strand_id
1 'polypeptide(L)'
;AKGADRGIHLQTDAKGLADPLTLAKQFAKALESEQFDLIFSGLQSDDSGMGQTGIILGELLNMSTASLVVGTELSENTLKVKRELEAGWSQWVTLTLPASISIQSGLNQPRYPSLKGIMGAKKKELKILSESEFYIDGKKQSIQKVFVPKTNKKTEMIEGEPDTIVARLVDVLKNEVKVL
;
A
#
# COMPACT_ATOMS: atom_id res chain seq x y z
N ALA A 1 7.92 -14.01 -13.82
CA ALA A 1 9.37 -13.87 -14.03
C ALA A 1 10.15 -13.78 -12.71
N LYS A 2 9.57 -13.23 -11.66
CA LYS A 2 10.19 -13.07 -10.32
C LYS A 2 9.86 -14.22 -9.35
N GLY A 3 9.20 -15.28 -9.80
CA GLY A 3 8.98 -16.49 -9.01
C GLY A 3 7.51 -16.82 -8.70
N ALA A 4 6.54 -16.02 -9.13
CA ALA A 4 5.13 -16.38 -8.95
C ALA A 4 4.79 -17.70 -9.65
N ASP A 5 3.95 -18.54 -9.06
CA ASP A 5 3.57 -19.84 -9.60
C ASP A 5 2.45 -19.72 -10.61
N ARG A 6 1.48 -18.84 -10.39
CA ARG A 6 0.35 -18.55 -11.26
C ARG A 6 -0.12 -17.11 -11.10
N GLY A 7 -1.05 -16.66 -11.91
CA GLY A 7 -1.72 -15.37 -11.81
C GLY A 7 -3.24 -15.51 -11.87
N ILE A 8 -3.94 -14.57 -11.23
CA ILE A 8 -5.38 -14.39 -11.37
C ILE A 8 -5.59 -12.96 -11.85
N HIS A 9 -6.25 -12.81 -13.00
CA HIS A 9 -6.51 -11.52 -13.63
C HIS A 9 -8.01 -11.24 -13.67
N LEU A 10 -8.46 -10.23 -12.95
CA LEU A 10 -9.82 -9.73 -13.02
C LEU A 10 -9.89 -8.74 -14.18
N GLN A 11 -10.52 -9.17 -15.28
CA GLN A 11 -10.62 -8.36 -16.48
C GLN A 11 -11.90 -7.52 -16.44
N THR A 12 -11.76 -6.21 -16.49
CA THR A 12 -12.88 -5.26 -16.51
C THR A 12 -12.68 -4.20 -17.59
N ASP A 13 -13.76 -3.78 -18.21
CA ASP A 13 -13.80 -2.64 -19.13
C ASP A 13 -14.07 -1.31 -18.41
N ALA A 14 -14.19 -1.33 -17.08
CA ALA A 14 -14.47 -0.17 -16.27
C ALA A 14 -13.40 0.91 -16.44
N LYS A 15 -13.80 2.07 -16.95
CA LYS A 15 -12.93 3.25 -17.05
C LYS A 15 -13.02 4.03 -15.74
N GLY A 16 -11.88 4.16 -15.08
CA GLY A 16 -11.74 4.97 -13.87
C GLY A 16 -11.33 4.16 -12.64
N LEU A 17 -10.92 4.88 -11.61
CA LEU A 17 -10.53 4.30 -10.33
C LEU A 17 -11.74 3.68 -9.63
N ALA A 18 -11.65 2.39 -9.32
CA ALA A 18 -12.57 1.77 -8.39
C ALA A 18 -12.26 2.28 -6.97
N ASP A 19 -13.29 2.52 -6.16
CA ASP A 19 -13.04 2.82 -4.75
C ASP A 19 -12.49 1.58 -4.02
N PRO A 20 -11.71 1.78 -2.94
CA PRO A 20 -11.03 0.67 -2.24
C PRO A 20 -11.96 -0.43 -1.74
N LEU A 21 -13.16 -0.06 -1.28
CA LEU A 21 -14.13 -1.03 -0.78
C LEU A 21 -14.70 -1.90 -1.91
N THR A 22 -15.09 -1.28 -3.03
CA THR A 22 -15.58 -2.02 -4.20
C THR A 22 -14.50 -2.94 -4.75
N LEU A 23 -13.26 -2.44 -4.87
CA LEU A 23 -12.13 -3.23 -5.35
C LEU A 23 -11.81 -4.42 -4.41
N ALA A 24 -11.80 -4.19 -3.10
CA ALA A 24 -11.57 -5.25 -2.12
C ALA A 24 -12.67 -6.32 -2.16
N LYS A 25 -13.94 -5.94 -2.32
CA LYS A 25 -15.04 -6.87 -2.49
C LYS A 25 -14.93 -7.71 -3.77
N GLN A 26 -14.49 -7.10 -4.88
CA GLN A 26 -14.25 -7.81 -6.13
C GLN A 26 -13.12 -8.84 -5.98
N PHE A 27 -12.02 -8.46 -5.32
CA PHE A 27 -10.95 -9.40 -5.00
C PHE A 27 -11.43 -10.50 -4.05
N ALA A 28 -12.16 -10.18 -2.98
CA ALA A 28 -12.68 -11.18 -2.07
C ALA A 28 -13.56 -12.20 -2.79
N LYS A 29 -14.44 -11.75 -3.69
CA LYS A 29 -15.28 -12.63 -4.52
C LYS A 29 -14.44 -13.51 -5.45
N ALA A 30 -13.44 -12.95 -6.11
CA ALA A 30 -12.55 -13.69 -7.02
C ALA A 30 -11.70 -14.75 -6.29
N LEU A 31 -11.42 -14.51 -5.01
CA LEU A 31 -10.57 -15.37 -4.17
C LEU A 31 -11.38 -16.32 -3.25
N GLU A 32 -12.71 -16.31 -3.33
CA GLU A 32 -13.59 -17.07 -2.45
C GLU A 32 -13.29 -18.58 -2.42
N SER A 33 -12.83 -19.12 -3.56
CA SER A 33 -12.45 -20.55 -3.68
C SER A 33 -10.98 -20.83 -3.35
N GLU A 34 -10.20 -19.79 -3.07
CA GLU A 34 -8.78 -19.91 -2.78
C GLU A 34 -8.55 -19.97 -1.27
N GLN A 35 -7.55 -20.74 -0.86
CA GLN A 35 -7.16 -20.86 0.54
C GLN A 35 -5.72 -20.36 0.68
N PHE A 36 -5.58 -19.10 1.06
CA PHE A 36 -4.28 -18.48 1.29
C PHE A 36 -4.01 -18.32 2.77
N ASP A 37 -2.80 -18.65 3.20
CA ASP A 37 -2.32 -18.38 4.56
C ASP A 37 -1.93 -16.91 4.73
N LEU A 38 -1.43 -16.28 3.65
CA LEU A 38 -0.93 -14.90 3.67
C LEU A 38 -1.34 -14.13 2.41
N ILE A 39 -1.77 -12.89 2.62
CA ILE A 39 -1.97 -11.90 1.57
C ILE A 39 -1.02 -10.74 1.80
N PHE A 40 -0.24 -10.39 0.77
CA PHE A 40 0.62 -9.21 0.76
C PHE A 40 0.07 -8.17 -0.22
N SER A 41 -0.11 -6.96 0.24
CA SER A 41 -0.47 -5.81 -0.58
C SER A 41 0.56 -4.69 -0.42
N GLY A 42 0.64 -3.79 -1.38
CA GLY A 42 1.34 -2.53 -1.16
C GLY A 42 0.59 -1.65 -0.16
N LEU A 43 1.28 -0.73 0.49
CA LEU A 43 0.65 0.20 1.43
C LEU A 43 -0.37 1.08 0.70
N GLN A 44 0.07 1.80 -0.31
CA GLN A 44 -0.76 2.70 -1.12
C GLN A 44 -0.11 2.97 -2.47
N SER A 45 -0.90 3.41 -3.43
CA SER A 45 -0.40 3.90 -4.72
C SER A 45 -0.07 5.41 -4.64
N ASP A 46 0.90 5.85 -5.43
CA ASP A 46 1.34 7.26 -5.44
C ASP A 46 0.30 8.19 -6.08
N ASP A 47 -0.58 7.65 -6.94
CA ASP A 47 -1.60 8.43 -7.65
C ASP A 47 -2.86 8.68 -6.80
N SER A 48 -3.48 7.64 -6.26
CA SER A 48 -4.73 7.75 -5.50
C SER A 48 -4.53 7.81 -3.98
N GLY A 49 -3.44 7.27 -3.46
CA GLY A 49 -3.05 7.36 -2.06
C GLY A 49 -4.04 6.77 -1.05
N MET A 50 -4.96 5.92 -1.47
CA MET A 50 -6.07 5.44 -0.63
C MET A 50 -5.61 4.56 0.55
N GLY A 51 -4.62 3.68 0.34
CA GLY A 51 -4.01 2.88 1.41
C GLY A 51 -4.93 1.88 2.12
N GLN A 52 -6.05 1.48 1.55
CA GLN A 52 -7.12 0.76 2.25
C GLN A 52 -7.40 -0.64 1.69
N THR A 53 -7.20 -0.87 0.39
CA THR A 53 -7.69 -2.07 -0.30
C THR A 53 -7.21 -3.38 0.34
N GLY A 54 -5.92 -3.49 0.68
CA GLY A 54 -5.36 -4.73 1.25
C GLY A 54 -5.91 -5.04 2.64
N ILE A 55 -6.13 -4.03 3.47
CA ILE A 55 -6.68 -4.21 4.83
C ILE A 55 -8.17 -4.57 4.77
N ILE A 56 -8.94 -3.88 3.92
CA ILE A 56 -10.36 -4.22 3.71
C ILE A 56 -10.51 -5.65 3.15
N LEU A 57 -9.63 -6.04 2.22
CA LEU A 57 -9.63 -7.41 1.69
C LEU A 57 -9.39 -8.45 2.78
N GLY A 58 -8.40 -8.22 3.64
CA GLY A 58 -8.12 -9.12 4.78
C GLY A 58 -9.33 -9.26 5.70
N GLU A 59 -9.99 -8.16 6.04
CA GLU A 59 -11.21 -8.17 6.86
C GLU A 59 -12.36 -8.94 6.20
N LEU A 60 -12.59 -8.71 4.90
CA LEU A 60 -13.64 -9.43 4.13
C LEU A 60 -13.38 -10.95 4.04
N LEU A 61 -12.13 -11.38 4.15
CA LEU A 61 -11.73 -12.79 4.14
C LEU A 61 -11.55 -13.36 5.56
N ASN A 62 -11.93 -12.63 6.61
CA ASN A 62 -11.76 -13.00 8.01
C ASN A 62 -10.30 -13.32 8.40
N MET A 63 -9.35 -12.60 7.85
CA MET A 63 -7.93 -12.71 8.15
C MET A 63 -7.50 -11.70 9.21
N SER A 64 -6.50 -12.04 10.02
CA SER A 64 -5.82 -11.05 10.87
C SER A 64 -5.13 -10.00 10.01
N THR A 65 -5.21 -8.71 10.37
CA THR A 65 -4.67 -7.64 9.51
C THR A 65 -3.64 -6.76 10.21
N ALA A 66 -2.63 -6.31 9.46
CA ALA A 66 -1.72 -5.25 9.88
C ALA A 66 -1.24 -4.40 8.70
N SER A 67 -1.08 -3.10 8.93
CA SER A 67 -0.58 -2.14 7.94
C SER A 67 0.81 -1.61 8.30
N LEU A 68 1.46 -0.94 7.33
CA LEU A 68 2.76 -0.29 7.52
C LEU A 68 3.88 -1.28 7.92
N VAL A 69 3.85 -2.49 7.37
CA VAL A 69 4.78 -3.55 7.77
C VAL A 69 6.14 -3.35 7.12
N VAL A 70 7.19 -3.30 7.96
CA VAL A 70 8.61 -3.15 7.58
C VAL A 70 9.48 -4.36 8.00
N GLY A 71 8.91 -5.34 8.69
CA GLY A 71 9.63 -6.56 9.10
C GLY A 71 8.65 -7.67 9.43
N THR A 72 9.05 -8.92 9.20
CA THR A 72 8.22 -10.10 9.44
C THR A 72 9.04 -11.25 10.03
N GLU A 73 8.47 -11.96 10.99
CA GLU A 73 8.99 -13.20 11.57
C GLU A 73 7.87 -14.24 11.54
N LEU A 74 8.02 -15.28 10.71
CA LEU A 74 7.04 -16.35 10.59
C LEU A 74 7.33 -17.47 11.60
N SER A 75 6.31 -17.90 12.31
CA SER A 75 6.28 -19.12 13.13
C SER A 75 5.18 -20.04 12.61
N GLU A 76 5.05 -21.27 13.13
CA GLU A 76 4.15 -22.29 12.58
C GLU A 76 2.72 -21.77 12.28
N ASN A 77 2.10 -21.08 13.21
CA ASN A 77 0.72 -20.60 13.10
C ASN A 77 0.56 -19.10 13.32
N THR A 78 1.66 -18.37 13.40
CA THR A 78 1.64 -16.94 13.68
C THR A 78 2.64 -16.17 12.82
N LEU A 79 2.27 -14.96 12.46
CA LEU A 79 3.13 -13.99 11.79
C LEU A 79 3.35 -12.80 12.73
N LYS A 80 4.57 -12.63 13.22
CA LYS A 80 4.96 -11.44 13.98
C LYS A 80 5.44 -10.38 13.00
N VAL A 81 4.86 -9.20 13.04
CA VAL A 81 5.14 -8.10 12.12
C VAL A 81 5.63 -6.87 12.86
N LYS A 82 6.62 -6.20 12.28
CA LYS A 82 7.08 -4.88 12.72
C LYS A 82 6.37 -3.83 11.88
N ARG A 83 5.60 -2.98 12.54
CA ARG A 83 4.90 -1.86 11.91
C ARG A 83 5.69 -0.58 12.13
N GLU A 84 5.81 0.23 11.08
CA GLU A 84 6.32 1.59 11.20
C GLU A 84 5.21 2.51 11.74
N LEU A 85 5.57 3.38 12.68
CA LEU A 85 4.70 4.38 13.26
C LEU A 85 5.31 5.77 13.05
N GLU A 86 4.58 6.80 13.46
CA GLU A 86 5.02 8.19 13.37
C GLU A 86 6.30 8.45 14.21
N ALA A 87 7.04 9.49 13.85
CA ALA A 87 8.25 9.94 14.55
C ALA A 87 9.34 8.88 14.72
N GLY A 88 9.44 7.90 13.81
CA GLY A 88 10.46 6.84 13.85
C GLY A 88 10.17 5.71 14.84
N TRP A 89 9.03 5.71 15.49
CA TRP A 89 8.61 4.61 16.33
C TRP A 89 8.24 3.37 15.53
N SER A 90 8.30 2.23 16.17
CA SER A 90 7.83 0.96 15.60
C SER A 90 7.12 0.13 16.65
N GLN A 91 6.20 -0.71 16.18
CA GLN A 91 5.43 -1.63 17.02
C GLN A 91 5.54 -3.05 16.46
N TRP A 92 5.79 -4.02 17.34
CA TRP A 92 5.65 -5.42 17.02
C TRP A 92 4.25 -5.92 17.38
N VAL A 93 3.62 -6.59 16.41
CA VAL A 93 2.28 -7.20 16.56
C VAL A 93 2.34 -8.65 16.13
N THR A 94 1.70 -9.55 16.85
CA THR A 94 1.55 -10.95 16.46
C THR A 94 0.17 -11.19 15.87
N LEU A 95 0.12 -11.72 14.67
CA LEU A 95 -1.08 -12.07 13.93
C LEU A 95 -1.23 -13.58 13.92
N THR A 96 -2.46 -14.07 14.08
CA THR A 96 -2.81 -15.48 13.83
C THR A 96 -2.99 -15.67 12.33
N LEU A 97 -2.53 -16.77 11.76
CA LEU A 97 -2.79 -17.11 10.36
C LEU A 97 -4.22 -17.65 10.19
N PRO A 98 -4.89 -17.37 9.07
CA PRO A 98 -4.42 -16.61 7.92
C PRO A 98 -4.34 -15.09 8.19
N ALA A 99 -3.43 -14.40 7.50
CA ALA A 99 -3.20 -12.96 7.72
C ALA A 99 -3.05 -12.19 6.41
N SER A 100 -3.52 -10.93 6.41
CA SER A 100 -3.33 -9.96 5.33
C SER A 100 -2.55 -8.75 5.83
N ILE A 101 -1.45 -8.42 5.17
CA ILE A 101 -0.60 -7.31 5.58
C ILE A 101 -0.35 -6.35 4.42
N SER A 102 -0.30 -5.05 4.75
CA SER A 102 0.18 -4.06 3.78
C SER A 102 1.63 -3.67 4.08
N ILE A 103 2.45 -3.74 3.03
CA ILE A 103 3.89 -3.63 3.09
C ILE A 103 4.29 -2.18 2.86
N GLN A 104 5.09 -1.63 3.79
CA GLN A 104 5.83 -0.39 3.63
C GLN A 104 7.15 -0.67 2.91
N SER A 105 7.80 0.35 2.39
CA SER A 105 9.11 0.22 1.74
C SER A 105 10.18 -0.32 2.71
N GLY A 106 11.18 -1.01 2.15
CA GLY A 106 12.35 -1.47 2.90
C GLY A 106 12.26 -2.86 3.52
N LEU A 107 11.13 -3.58 3.38
CA LEU A 107 10.99 -4.94 3.90
C LEU A 107 12.04 -5.89 3.29
N ASN A 108 12.30 -5.76 1.99
CA ASN A 108 13.28 -6.57 1.27
C ASN A 108 13.87 -5.82 0.07
N GLN A 109 14.98 -6.33 -0.45
CA GLN A 109 15.57 -5.85 -1.70
C GLN A 109 14.82 -6.46 -2.90
N PRO A 110 14.28 -5.67 -3.83
CA PRO A 110 13.60 -6.18 -5.01
C PRO A 110 14.55 -7.00 -5.88
N ARG A 111 14.11 -8.21 -6.27
CA ARG A 111 14.86 -9.07 -7.19
C ARG A 111 14.63 -8.67 -8.64
N TYR A 112 15.68 -8.68 -9.45
CA TYR A 112 15.55 -8.54 -10.89
C TYR A 112 15.14 -9.88 -11.53
N PRO A 113 14.31 -9.89 -12.57
CA PRO A 113 13.96 -11.12 -13.28
C PRO A 113 15.16 -11.65 -14.05
N SER A 114 15.44 -12.96 -13.95
CA SER A 114 16.44 -13.63 -14.78
C SER A 114 15.86 -13.94 -16.17
N LEU A 115 16.73 -14.12 -17.17
CA LEU A 115 16.29 -14.53 -18.51
C LEU A 115 15.48 -15.85 -18.48
N LYS A 116 15.93 -16.83 -17.70
CA LYS A 116 15.21 -18.10 -17.47
C LYS A 116 13.83 -17.84 -16.84
N GLY A 117 13.74 -16.92 -15.88
CA GLY A 117 12.48 -16.53 -15.25
C GLY A 117 11.52 -15.86 -16.23
N ILE A 118 12.01 -14.98 -17.11
CA ILE A 118 11.21 -14.34 -18.16
C ILE A 118 10.64 -15.37 -19.14
N MET A 119 11.48 -16.30 -19.60
CA MET A 119 11.04 -17.38 -20.50
C MET A 119 10.05 -18.32 -19.80
N GLY A 120 10.29 -18.66 -18.54
CA GLY A 120 9.43 -19.52 -17.73
C GLY A 120 8.07 -18.89 -17.43
N ALA A 121 7.99 -17.57 -17.28
CA ALA A 121 6.74 -16.85 -17.00
C ALA A 121 5.67 -17.06 -18.09
N LYS A 122 6.09 -17.21 -19.36
CA LYS A 122 5.17 -17.46 -20.48
C LYS A 122 4.43 -18.82 -20.39
N LYS A 123 4.92 -19.74 -19.56
CA LYS A 123 4.35 -21.08 -19.36
C LYS A 123 3.51 -21.18 -18.08
N LYS A 124 3.48 -20.11 -17.29
CA LYS A 124 2.71 -20.08 -16.03
C LYS A 124 1.23 -19.89 -16.32
N GLU A 125 0.40 -20.52 -15.49
CA GLU A 125 -1.04 -20.36 -15.54
C GLU A 125 -1.43 -18.90 -15.28
N LEU A 126 -2.33 -18.39 -16.10
CA LEU A 126 -3.02 -17.11 -15.89
C LEU A 126 -4.53 -17.36 -15.98
N LYS A 127 -5.19 -17.46 -14.84
CA LYS A 127 -6.64 -17.54 -14.75
C LYS A 127 -7.21 -16.15 -15.01
N ILE A 128 -8.00 -16.01 -16.07
CA ILE A 128 -8.68 -14.75 -16.39
C ILE A 128 -10.14 -14.90 -15.96
N LEU A 129 -10.59 -13.99 -15.11
CA LEU A 129 -11.98 -13.89 -14.69
C LEU A 129 -12.64 -12.74 -15.44
N SER A 130 -13.79 -13.00 -16.03
CA SER A 130 -14.64 -11.99 -16.65
C SER A 130 -15.38 -11.17 -15.60
N GLU A 131 -15.81 -9.97 -15.95
CA GLU A 131 -16.49 -9.06 -15.01
C GLU A 131 -17.71 -9.70 -14.33
N SER A 132 -18.47 -10.54 -15.02
CA SER A 132 -19.63 -11.26 -14.46
C SER A 132 -19.29 -12.21 -13.30
N GLU A 133 -18.04 -12.68 -13.22
CA GLU A 133 -17.62 -13.65 -12.19
C GLU A 133 -17.23 -12.98 -10.86
N PHE A 134 -16.89 -11.68 -10.90
CA PHE A 134 -16.50 -10.92 -9.70
C PHE A 134 -17.26 -9.61 -9.53
N TYR A 135 -18.21 -9.31 -10.41
CA TYR A 135 -18.96 -8.06 -10.34
C TYR A 135 -19.68 -7.90 -9.00
N ILE A 136 -19.52 -6.73 -8.41
CA ILE A 136 -20.23 -6.30 -7.21
C ILE A 136 -20.73 -4.89 -7.46
N ASP A 137 -22.04 -4.70 -7.38
CA ASP A 137 -22.64 -3.38 -7.48
C ASP A 137 -22.31 -2.53 -6.27
N GLY A 138 -22.20 -1.25 -6.46
CA GLY A 138 -22.11 -0.30 -5.36
C GLY A 138 -20.87 0.56 -5.27
N LYS A 139 -20.38 1.07 -6.41
CA LYS A 139 -19.38 2.17 -6.39
C LYS A 139 -19.82 3.27 -5.43
N LYS A 140 -19.04 3.49 -4.36
CA LYS A 140 -19.38 4.42 -3.27
C LYS A 140 -18.74 5.78 -3.43
N GLN A 141 -17.77 5.92 -4.34
CA GLN A 141 -17.01 7.15 -4.53
C GLN A 141 -16.97 7.52 -6.01
N SER A 142 -16.94 8.81 -6.30
CA SER A 142 -16.73 9.35 -7.65
C SER A 142 -15.79 10.54 -7.60
N ILE A 143 -14.90 10.62 -8.59
CA ILE A 143 -14.01 11.77 -8.74
C ILE A 143 -14.85 12.92 -9.30
N GLN A 144 -15.00 14.00 -8.53
CA GLN A 144 -15.72 15.20 -8.96
C GLN A 144 -14.83 16.12 -9.79
N LYS A 145 -13.55 16.23 -9.41
CA LYS A 145 -12.62 17.13 -10.08
C LYS A 145 -11.18 16.71 -9.83
N VAL A 146 -10.35 16.79 -10.85
CA VAL A 146 -8.90 16.70 -10.76
C VAL A 146 -8.31 18.07 -11.11
N PHE A 147 -7.41 18.56 -10.26
CA PHE A 147 -6.78 19.87 -10.49
C PHE A 147 -5.39 19.91 -9.89
N VAL A 148 -4.54 20.77 -10.44
CA VAL A 148 -3.23 21.05 -9.85
C VAL A 148 -3.44 22.08 -8.73
N PRO A 149 -3.11 21.76 -7.47
CA PRO A 149 -3.26 22.71 -6.37
C PRO A 149 -2.35 23.91 -6.59
N LYS A 150 -2.90 25.11 -6.37
CA LYS A 150 -2.07 26.33 -6.33
C LYS A 150 -1.36 26.37 -4.99
N THR A 151 -0.07 26.19 -5.02
CA THR A 151 0.77 26.31 -3.82
C THR A 151 1.34 27.72 -3.74
N ASN A 152 0.98 28.47 -2.71
CA ASN A 152 1.58 29.77 -2.41
C ASN A 152 2.79 29.58 -1.45
N LYS A 153 3.64 28.60 -1.73
CA LYS A 153 4.88 28.44 -0.95
C LYS A 153 5.78 29.63 -1.20
N LYS A 154 6.05 30.42 -0.16
CA LYS A 154 7.00 31.49 -0.16
C LYS A 154 8.24 30.99 0.59
N THR A 155 9.26 30.58 -0.15
CA THR A 155 10.53 30.16 0.43
C THR A 155 11.37 31.40 0.69
N GLU A 156 11.79 31.59 1.93
CA GLU A 156 12.77 32.60 2.32
C GLU A 156 14.11 31.91 2.50
N MET A 157 15.14 32.41 1.81
CA MET A 157 16.52 31.94 1.99
C MET A 157 17.17 32.85 3.04
N ILE A 158 17.67 32.25 4.11
CA ILE A 158 18.39 32.98 5.18
C ILE A 158 19.88 32.84 4.89
N GLU A 159 20.51 33.93 4.57
CA GLU A 159 21.95 33.98 4.23
C GLU A 159 22.74 34.74 5.31
N GLY A 160 24.00 34.41 5.49
CA GLY A 160 24.92 35.08 6.45
C GLY A 160 25.84 34.11 7.17
N GLU A 161 26.47 34.58 8.23
CA GLU A 161 27.26 33.74 9.13
C GLU A 161 26.38 32.82 9.95
N PRO A 162 26.84 31.63 10.38
CA PRO A 162 26.03 30.62 11.08
C PRO A 162 25.21 31.15 12.26
N ASP A 163 25.80 31.99 13.08
CA ASP A 163 25.12 32.56 14.26
C ASP A 163 23.95 33.48 13.85
N THR A 164 24.12 34.26 12.77
CA THR A 164 23.08 35.13 12.23
C THR A 164 21.93 34.31 11.63
N ILE A 165 22.26 33.24 10.89
CA ILE A 165 21.29 32.34 10.29
C ILE A 165 20.45 31.67 11.38
N VAL A 166 21.10 31.15 12.43
CA VAL A 166 20.43 30.50 13.55
C VAL A 166 19.51 31.49 14.29
N ALA A 167 20.01 32.69 14.59
CA ALA A 167 19.22 33.72 15.26
C ALA A 167 17.94 34.08 14.45
N ARG A 168 18.09 34.30 13.13
CA ARG A 168 16.96 34.61 12.24
C ARG A 168 15.99 33.43 12.13
N LEU A 169 16.48 32.20 12.01
CA LEU A 169 15.64 31.01 11.95
C LEU A 169 14.80 30.85 13.22
N VAL A 170 15.42 31.00 14.39
CA VAL A 170 14.71 30.91 15.67
C VAL A 170 13.68 32.02 15.79
N ASP A 171 14.00 33.23 15.38
CA ASP A 171 13.06 34.36 15.37
C ASP A 171 11.81 34.07 14.49
N VAL A 172 12.06 33.60 13.25
CA VAL A 172 10.97 33.22 12.33
C VAL A 172 10.08 32.14 12.93
N LEU A 173 10.67 31.05 13.46
CA LEU A 173 9.92 29.94 14.03
C LEU A 173 9.10 30.36 15.27
N LYS A 174 9.66 31.25 16.09
CA LYS A 174 9.01 31.72 17.34
C LYS A 174 7.96 32.80 17.10
N ASN A 175 8.27 33.80 16.29
CA ASN A 175 7.48 35.03 16.21
C ASN A 175 6.60 35.10 14.96
N GLU A 176 7.02 34.49 13.83
CA GLU A 176 6.28 34.54 12.57
C GLU A 176 5.46 33.26 12.36
N VAL A 177 6.06 32.08 12.46
CA VAL A 177 5.39 30.78 12.25
C VAL A 177 4.73 30.27 13.53
N LYS A 178 5.24 30.66 14.70
CA LYS A 178 4.69 30.31 16.03
C LYS A 178 4.62 28.79 16.29
N VAL A 179 5.68 28.07 16.00
CA VAL A 179 5.83 26.62 16.23
C VAL A 179 6.83 26.31 17.34
N LEU A 180 7.49 27.32 17.91
CA LEU A 180 8.34 27.25 19.10
C LEU A 180 7.77 28.07 20.24
#